data_820d05ed443fc505ec7997f291b2795d
#
_entry.id   820d05ed443fc505ec7997f291b2795d
#
_cell.length_a   1.000
_cell.length_b   1.000
_cell.length_c   1.000
_cell.angle_alpha   90.00
_cell.angle_beta   90.00
_cell.angle_gamma   90.00
#
_symmetry.space_group_name_H-M   'P 1'
#
loop_
_entity.id
_entity.type
_entity.pdbx_description
1 polymer ?
#
loop_
_entity_poly.entity_id
_entity_poly.type
_entity_poly.pdbx_seq_one_letter_code
_entity_poly.pdbx_strand_id
1 'polypeptide(L)'
;EAPLEIGAGAAYAFQKLLIEVDVKWINWSDADGYEDFDWNDQWVFAIGTQFEPIAKLFLRAGYNYAKTPVDKNNNFDGTRTRSVQGKVIPSEYYYETFRMIGFPALAEHHITVGIGYDFTANFSASLGYMHAFKNDLSESGTTPFGQPVKIESELTEDSIDFGLTWRF
;
A
#
# COMPACT_ATOMS: atom_id res chain seq x y z
N GLU A 1 -10.22 -2.96 -13.14
CA GLU A 1 -11.40 -2.52 -12.37
C GLU A 1 -10.96 -2.13 -10.96
N ALA A 2 -11.67 -1.21 -10.30
CA ALA A 2 -11.43 -0.92 -8.89
C ALA A 2 -12.00 -2.06 -8.03
N PRO A 3 -11.26 -2.58 -7.04
CA PRO A 3 -11.75 -3.63 -6.16
C PRO A 3 -12.91 -3.15 -5.29
N LEU A 4 -13.75 -4.08 -4.84
CA LEU A 4 -14.72 -3.79 -3.78
C LEU A 4 -13.98 -3.52 -2.47
N GLU A 5 -14.32 -2.42 -1.80
CA GLU A 5 -13.79 -2.09 -0.49
C GLU A 5 -14.91 -1.96 0.54
N ILE A 6 -14.70 -2.55 1.70
CA ILE A 6 -15.60 -2.41 2.86
C ILE A 6 -14.74 -2.00 4.05
N GLY A 7 -15.11 -0.89 4.70
CA GLY A 7 -14.36 -0.38 5.85
C GLY A 7 -15.28 0.08 6.98
N ALA A 8 -14.73 0.05 8.18
CA ALA A 8 -15.36 0.61 9.37
C ALA A 8 -14.28 1.25 10.25
N GLY A 9 -14.62 2.35 10.90
CA GLY A 9 -13.73 3.05 11.80
C GLY A 9 -14.47 3.64 12.99
N ALA A 10 -13.70 3.97 14.02
CA ALA A 10 -14.20 4.65 15.20
C ALA A 10 -13.18 5.70 15.65
N ALA A 11 -13.68 6.88 16.00
CA ALA A 11 -12.88 7.97 16.54
C ALA A 11 -13.39 8.39 17.92
N TYR A 12 -12.46 8.68 18.82
CA TYR A 12 -12.76 9.19 20.14
C TYR A 12 -11.96 10.46 20.43
N ALA A 13 -12.69 11.53 20.75
CA ALA A 13 -12.09 12.80 21.10
C ALA A 13 -12.14 13.00 22.62
N PHE A 14 -10.98 13.27 23.23
CA PHE A 14 -10.85 13.59 24.63
C PHE A 14 -9.99 14.84 24.82
N GLN A 15 -10.62 15.93 25.27
CA GLN A 15 -9.98 17.24 25.44
C GLN A 15 -9.25 17.70 24.16
N LYS A 16 -7.92 17.60 24.15
CA LYS A 16 -7.02 18.01 23.06
C LYS A 16 -6.53 16.83 22.22
N LEU A 17 -6.98 15.63 22.50
CA LEU A 17 -6.56 14.40 21.87
C LEU A 17 -7.73 13.80 21.08
N LEU A 18 -7.48 13.46 19.82
CA LEU A 18 -8.31 12.60 18.99
C LEU A 18 -7.55 11.32 18.69
N ILE A 19 -8.19 10.18 18.86
CA ILE A 19 -7.66 8.87 18.47
C ILE A 19 -8.67 8.25 17.50
N GLU A 20 -8.18 7.65 16.43
CA GLU A 20 -8.97 6.99 15.42
C GLU A 20 -8.40 5.60 15.14
N VAL A 21 -9.28 4.63 14.93
CA VAL A 21 -8.91 3.27 14.50
C VAL A 21 -9.80 2.87 13.35
N ASP A 22 -9.21 2.25 12.34
CA ASP A 22 -9.90 1.82 11.13
C ASP A 22 -9.52 0.40 10.76
N VAL A 23 -10.49 -0.31 10.19
CA VAL A 23 -10.29 -1.58 9.52
C VAL A 23 -10.94 -1.52 8.14
N LYS A 24 -10.26 -2.03 7.12
CA LYS A 24 -10.77 -2.11 5.76
C LYS A 24 -10.45 -3.49 5.19
N TRP A 25 -11.40 -4.06 4.48
CA TRP A 25 -11.19 -5.22 3.62
C TRP A 25 -11.27 -4.80 2.16
N ILE A 26 -10.35 -5.29 1.34
CA ILE A 26 -10.24 -5.00 -0.09
C ILE A 26 -10.25 -6.33 -0.83
N ASN A 27 -11.22 -6.50 -1.74
CA ASN A 27 -11.39 -7.69 -2.56
C ASN A 27 -10.57 -7.58 -3.86
N TRP A 28 -9.26 -7.76 -3.75
CA TRP A 28 -8.37 -7.74 -4.90
C TRP A 28 -8.55 -8.95 -5.80
N SER A 29 -8.87 -10.12 -5.22
CA SER A 29 -8.94 -11.39 -5.93
C SER A 29 -10.06 -11.49 -6.96
N ASP A 30 -11.10 -10.64 -6.87
CA ASP A 30 -12.21 -10.58 -7.82
C ASP A 30 -12.16 -9.34 -8.75
N ALA A 31 -11.13 -8.49 -8.60
CA ALA A 31 -11.04 -7.27 -9.38
C ALA A 31 -10.29 -7.52 -10.70
N ASP A 32 -10.94 -7.25 -11.83
CA ASP A 32 -10.35 -7.36 -13.17
C ASP A 32 -8.98 -6.69 -13.25
N GLY A 33 -7.98 -7.44 -13.67
CA GLY A 33 -6.59 -7.01 -13.77
C GLY A 33 -5.74 -7.35 -12.53
N TYR A 34 -6.30 -7.32 -11.31
CA TYR A 34 -5.58 -7.74 -10.10
C TYR A 34 -5.65 -9.25 -9.90
N GLU A 35 -6.80 -9.87 -10.18
CA GLU A 35 -6.94 -11.34 -10.21
C GLU A 35 -5.96 -11.98 -11.20
N ASP A 36 -5.71 -11.30 -12.33
CA ASP A 36 -4.76 -11.76 -13.36
C ASP A 36 -3.29 -11.78 -12.87
N PHE A 37 -2.97 -11.06 -11.79
CA PHE A 37 -1.66 -11.00 -11.16
C PHE A 37 -1.57 -11.80 -9.87
N ASP A 38 -2.53 -12.69 -9.63
CA ASP A 38 -2.60 -13.54 -8.42
C ASP A 38 -2.54 -12.69 -7.13
N TRP A 39 -3.33 -11.58 -7.08
CA TRP A 39 -3.46 -10.77 -5.88
C TRP A 39 -4.54 -11.35 -4.96
N ASN A 40 -4.20 -11.46 -3.68
CA ASN A 40 -5.12 -11.88 -2.63
C ASN A 40 -5.88 -10.71 -2.03
N ASP A 41 -7.03 -11.00 -1.44
CA ASP A 41 -7.75 -10.06 -0.61
C ASP A 41 -6.88 -9.54 0.54
N GLN A 42 -7.10 -8.29 0.89
CA GLN A 42 -6.27 -7.59 1.85
C GLN A 42 -7.10 -7.01 3.00
N TRP A 43 -6.63 -7.24 4.22
CA TRP A 43 -7.08 -6.53 5.40
C TRP A 43 -6.10 -5.42 5.74
N VAL A 44 -6.64 -4.21 5.91
CA VAL A 44 -5.88 -3.02 6.28
C VAL A 44 -6.33 -2.60 7.67
N PHE A 45 -5.37 -2.35 8.56
CA PHE A 45 -5.59 -1.85 9.91
C PHE A 45 -4.85 -0.53 10.07
N ALA A 46 -5.53 0.50 10.56
CA ALA A 46 -4.92 1.79 10.80
C ALA A 46 -5.27 2.32 12.19
N ILE A 47 -4.32 3.03 12.77
CA ILE A 47 -4.52 3.82 13.98
C ILE A 47 -3.91 5.20 13.76
N GLY A 48 -4.66 6.22 14.11
CA GLY A 48 -4.23 7.62 14.01
C GLY A 48 -4.47 8.38 15.31
N THR A 49 -3.68 9.41 15.51
CA THR A 49 -3.88 10.35 16.62
C THR A 49 -3.61 11.78 16.18
N GLN A 50 -4.38 12.70 16.72
CA GLN A 50 -4.15 14.15 16.62
C GLN A 50 -4.15 14.75 18.01
N PHE A 51 -3.14 15.55 18.30
CA PHE A 51 -2.99 16.29 19.55
C PHE A 51 -2.88 17.79 19.28
N GLU A 52 -3.66 18.59 20.02
CA GLU A 52 -3.65 20.07 19.97
C GLU A 52 -2.96 20.62 21.23
N PRO A 53 -1.61 20.69 21.28
CA PRO A 53 -0.89 21.16 22.48
C PRO A 53 -1.25 22.59 22.84
N ILE A 54 -1.36 23.46 21.86
CA ILE A 54 -1.83 24.83 21.96
C ILE A 54 -2.87 25.10 20.88
N ALA A 55 -3.71 26.11 21.08
CA ALA A 55 -4.76 26.46 20.13
C ALA A 55 -4.22 26.59 18.69
N LYS A 56 -4.90 25.96 17.72
CA LYS A 56 -4.59 26.01 16.28
C LYS A 56 -3.36 25.22 15.82
N LEU A 57 -2.60 24.61 16.72
CA LEU A 57 -1.48 23.74 16.38
C LEU A 57 -1.88 22.28 16.51
N PHE A 58 -1.76 21.51 15.44
CA PHE A 58 -2.10 20.09 15.40
C PHE A 58 -0.85 19.25 15.13
N LEU A 59 -0.58 18.32 16.02
CA LEU A 59 0.43 17.28 15.85
C LEU A 59 -0.29 15.97 15.54
N ARG A 60 0.14 15.25 14.52
CA ARG A 60 -0.49 14.01 14.08
C ARG A 60 0.54 12.90 13.99
N ALA A 61 0.12 11.71 14.34
CA ALA A 61 0.89 10.49 14.11
C ALA A 61 -0.08 9.37 13.72
N GLY A 62 0.41 8.46 12.88
CA GLY A 62 -0.39 7.33 12.43
C GLY A 62 0.48 6.12 12.13
N TYR A 63 -0.15 4.97 12.17
CA TYR A 63 0.42 3.70 11.76
C TYR A 63 -0.61 2.93 10.96
N ASN A 64 -0.16 2.31 9.86
CA ASN A 64 -0.97 1.46 9.01
C ASN A 64 -0.26 0.12 8.83
N TYR A 65 -1.04 -0.95 8.87
CA TYR A 65 -0.58 -2.29 8.55
C TYR A 65 -1.52 -2.95 7.56
N ALA A 66 -0.96 -3.49 6.49
CA ALA A 66 -1.66 -4.35 5.55
C ALA A 66 -0.69 -5.38 5.00
N LYS A 67 -0.98 -6.66 5.14
CA LYS A 67 -0.16 -7.71 4.53
C LYS A 67 -0.15 -7.51 3.01
N THR A 68 1.01 -7.71 2.35
CA THR A 68 1.09 -7.65 0.89
C THR A 68 0.03 -8.55 0.24
N PRO A 69 -0.73 -8.06 -0.75
CA PRO A 69 -1.69 -8.88 -1.49
C PRO A 69 -1.01 -9.80 -2.50
N VAL A 70 0.26 -9.56 -2.81
CA VAL A 70 1.00 -10.30 -3.85
C VAL A 70 1.38 -11.68 -3.33
N ASP A 71 0.88 -12.72 -3.99
CA ASP A 71 1.26 -14.09 -3.68
C ASP A 71 2.71 -14.40 -4.12
N LYS A 72 3.34 -15.30 -3.37
CA LYS A 72 4.66 -15.83 -3.69
C LYS A 72 4.52 -17.10 -4.55
N ASN A 73 5.02 -17.03 -5.78
CA ASN A 73 5.00 -18.15 -6.70
C ASN A 73 6.42 -18.74 -6.88
N ASN A 74 6.72 -19.80 -6.14
CA ASN A 74 7.98 -20.53 -6.30
C ASN A 74 7.84 -21.68 -7.30
N ASN A 75 8.96 -22.04 -7.95
CA ASN A 75 9.06 -23.11 -8.93
C ASN A 75 8.30 -22.83 -10.24
N PHE A 76 8.16 -21.55 -10.64
CA PHE A 76 7.62 -21.23 -11.96
C PHE A 76 8.50 -21.81 -13.07
N ASP A 77 7.86 -22.26 -14.14
CA ASP A 77 8.55 -22.88 -15.27
C ASP A 77 8.63 -21.89 -16.45
N GLY A 78 9.74 -21.20 -16.58
CA GLY A 78 9.95 -20.23 -17.64
C GLY A 78 9.93 -20.80 -19.06
N THR A 79 9.96 -22.12 -19.25
CA THR A 79 9.79 -22.76 -20.55
C THR A 79 8.31 -22.87 -20.97
N ARG A 80 7.37 -22.63 -20.04
CA ARG A 80 5.92 -22.66 -20.28
C ARG A 80 5.38 -21.29 -20.62
N THR A 81 4.32 -21.29 -21.40
CA THR A 81 3.51 -20.11 -21.65
C THR A 81 2.45 -19.93 -20.56
N ARG A 82 2.08 -18.67 -20.26
CA ARG A 82 0.92 -18.35 -19.42
C ARG A 82 -0.12 -17.58 -20.22
N SER A 83 -1.39 -17.87 -19.98
CA SER A 83 -2.48 -17.09 -20.56
C SER A 83 -3.02 -16.10 -19.53
N VAL A 84 -3.15 -14.83 -19.91
CA VAL A 84 -3.70 -13.74 -19.12
C VAL A 84 -4.71 -13.00 -19.98
N GLN A 85 -5.98 -12.93 -19.58
CA GLN A 85 -7.07 -12.32 -20.34
C GLN A 85 -7.14 -12.78 -21.80
N GLY A 86 -6.94 -14.09 -22.02
CA GLY A 86 -6.95 -14.69 -23.36
C GLY A 86 -5.73 -14.36 -24.23
N LYS A 87 -4.76 -13.61 -23.71
CA LYS A 87 -3.48 -13.34 -24.38
C LYS A 87 -2.40 -14.28 -23.87
N VAL A 88 -1.63 -14.85 -24.80
CA VAL A 88 -0.54 -15.77 -24.45
C VAL A 88 0.73 -14.96 -24.17
N ILE A 89 1.24 -15.06 -22.94
CA ILE A 89 2.58 -14.61 -22.57
C ILE A 89 3.54 -15.76 -22.88
N PRO A 90 4.63 -15.52 -23.63
CA PRO A 90 5.47 -16.60 -24.17
C PRO A 90 6.28 -17.35 -23.12
N SER A 91 6.33 -16.86 -21.88
CA SER A 91 7.06 -17.51 -20.77
C SER A 91 6.48 -17.09 -19.42
N GLU A 92 6.31 -18.02 -18.48
CA GLU A 92 5.98 -17.71 -17.09
C GLU A 92 7.05 -16.80 -16.45
N TYR A 93 8.31 -16.91 -16.82
CA TYR A 93 9.37 -16.02 -16.36
C TYR A 93 9.07 -14.54 -16.64
N TYR A 94 8.54 -14.20 -17.82
CA TYR A 94 8.18 -12.80 -18.13
C TYR A 94 6.96 -12.34 -17.34
N TYR A 95 5.99 -13.23 -17.13
CA TYR A 95 4.83 -12.95 -16.31
C TYR A 95 5.23 -12.64 -14.86
N GLU A 96 6.01 -13.52 -14.23
CA GLU A 96 6.46 -13.36 -12.84
C GLU A 96 7.34 -12.12 -12.67
N THR A 97 8.26 -11.88 -13.62
CA THR A 97 9.08 -10.66 -13.61
C THR A 97 8.22 -9.40 -13.69
N PHE A 98 7.22 -9.38 -14.58
CA PHE A 98 6.34 -8.23 -14.73
C PHE A 98 5.45 -8.02 -13.49
N ARG A 99 4.90 -9.08 -12.93
CA ARG A 99 4.07 -9.04 -11.72
C ARG A 99 4.85 -8.47 -10.53
N MET A 100 6.05 -8.94 -10.30
CA MET A 100 6.87 -8.53 -9.16
C MET A 100 7.48 -7.13 -9.27
N ILE A 101 7.84 -6.71 -10.47
CA ILE A 101 8.54 -5.42 -10.69
C ILE A 101 7.56 -4.33 -11.16
N GLY A 102 6.57 -4.67 -11.97
CA GLY A 102 5.60 -3.72 -12.52
C GLY A 102 4.57 -3.24 -11.53
N PHE A 103 4.23 -4.07 -10.51
CA PHE A 103 3.22 -3.78 -9.49
C PHE A 103 3.71 -4.18 -8.09
N PRO A 104 4.75 -3.54 -7.55
CA PRO A 104 5.37 -3.94 -6.30
C PRO A 104 4.58 -3.47 -5.07
N ALA A 105 3.38 -4.00 -4.84
CA ALA A 105 2.57 -3.72 -3.66
C ALA A 105 3.13 -4.46 -2.42
N LEU A 106 4.38 -4.21 -2.09
CA LEU A 106 5.12 -4.98 -1.08
C LEU A 106 5.08 -4.36 0.31
N ALA A 107 5.01 -3.02 0.42
CA ALA A 107 5.08 -2.34 1.72
C ALA A 107 3.89 -2.71 2.61
N GLU A 108 4.19 -3.29 3.79
CA GLU A 108 3.17 -3.74 4.74
C GLU A 108 2.97 -2.78 5.90
N HIS A 109 4.02 -2.12 6.35
CA HIS A 109 4.04 -1.25 7.51
C HIS A 109 4.34 0.18 7.12
N HIS A 110 3.49 1.12 7.56
CA HIS A 110 3.66 2.55 7.31
C HIS A 110 3.55 3.32 8.61
N ILE A 111 4.44 4.26 8.83
CA ILE A 111 4.30 5.28 9.88
C ILE A 111 4.11 6.65 9.22
N THR A 112 3.29 7.48 9.84
CA THR A 112 3.07 8.86 9.42
C THR A 112 3.23 9.82 10.58
N VAL A 113 3.78 10.99 10.32
CA VAL A 113 3.79 12.10 11.26
C VAL A 113 3.38 13.37 10.53
N GLY A 114 2.76 14.30 11.23
CA GLY A 114 2.31 15.53 10.60
C GLY A 114 2.15 16.67 11.59
N ILE A 115 2.27 17.87 11.05
CA ILE A 115 2.02 19.12 11.76
C ILE A 115 1.06 19.97 10.93
N GLY A 116 0.10 20.59 11.58
CA GLY A 116 -0.83 21.54 10.95
C GLY A 116 -1.00 22.77 11.81
N TYR A 117 -1.21 23.91 11.16
CA TYR A 117 -1.45 25.17 11.86
C TYR A 117 -2.52 26.01 11.17
N ASP A 118 -3.51 26.45 11.98
CA ASP A 118 -4.57 27.36 11.53
C ASP A 118 -4.14 28.82 11.77
N PHE A 119 -3.62 29.47 10.74
CA PHE A 119 -3.16 30.87 10.81
C PHE A 119 -4.33 31.81 11.09
N THR A 120 -5.44 31.59 10.40
CA THR A 120 -6.70 32.34 10.56
C THR A 120 -7.88 31.37 10.56
N ALA A 121 -9.11 31.85 10.75
CA ALA A 121 -10.33 31.03 10.62
C ALA A 121 -10.49 30.45 9.19
N ASN A 122 -9.87 31.09 8.21
CA ASN A 122 -10.04 30.75 6.80
C ASN A 122 -8.80 30.19 6.14
N PHE A 123 -7.62 30.22 6.79
CA PHE A 123 -6.37 29.78 6.20
C PHE A 123 -5.58 28.86 7.12
N SER A 124 -5.23 27.71 6.63
CA SER A 124 -4.38 26.74 7.33
C SER A 124 -3.32 26.12 6.40
N ALA A 125 -2.24 25.64 7.00
CA ALA A 125 -1.22 24.87 6.31
C ALA A 125 -0.89 23.60 7.09
N SER A 126 -0.47 22.56 6.37
CA SER A 126 -0.02 21.30 6.95
C SER A 126 1.20 20.75 6.23
N LEU A 127 2.02 20.02 6.97
CA LEU A 127 3.15 19.26 6.47
C LEU A 127 3.05 17.85 7.04
N GLY A 128 3.22 16.85 6.19
CA GLY A 128 3.23 15.44 6.55
C GLY A 128 4.46 14.74 6.05
N TYR A 129 4.84 13.67 6.73
CA TYR A 129 5.86 12.71 6.30
C TYR A 129 5.34 11.31 6.53
N MET A 130 5.55 10.43 5.57
CA MET A 130 5.26 9.00 5.65
C MET A 130 6.52 8.21 5.31
N HIS A 131 6.74 7.14 6.07
CA HIS A 131 7.74 6.13 5.78
C HIS A 131 7.08 4.76 5.72
N ALA A 132 7.23 4.09 4.57
CA ALA A 132 6.88 2.69 4.37
C ALA A 132 8.13 1.83 4.60
N PHE A 133 8.06 0.94 5.59
CA PHE A 133 9.19 0.08 5.93
C PHE A 133 9.49 -0.89 4.80
N LYS A 134 10.79 -1.15 4.62
CA LYS A 134 11.26 -2.11 3.65
C LYS A 134 10.56 -3.45 3.84
N ASN A 135 10.02 -3.97 2.75
CA ASN A 135 9.61 -5.35 2.62
C ASN A 135 10.13 -5.92 1.30
N ASP A 136 10.37 -7.24 1.25
CA ASP A 136 10.91 -7.93 0.09
C ASP A 136 10.08 -9.16 -0.25
N LEU A 137 10.04 -9.46 -1.53
CA LEU A 137 9.48 -10.68 -2.08
C LEU A 137 10.50 -11.32 -3.01
N SER A 138 10.73 -12.61 -2.86
CA SER A 138 11.62 -13.36 -3.75
C SER A 138 10.97 -14.64 -4.22
N GLU A 139 11.10 -14.93 -5.52
CA GLU A 139 10.59 -16.10 -6.18
C GLU A 139 11.72 -16.83 -6.92
N SER A 140 11.59 -18.12 -7.09
CA SER A 140 12.55 -18.94 -7.80
C SER A 140 11.85 -19.80 -8.85
N GLY A 141 12.53 -20.02 -9.97
CA GLY A 141 12.01 -20.82 -11.07
C GLY A 141 13.06 -21.02 -12.14
N THR A 142 12.62 -21.08 -13.40
CA THR A 142 13.54 -21.19 -14.53
C THR A 142 13.36 -20.05 -15.53
N THR A 143 14.44 -19.73 -16.25
CA THR A 143 14.40 -18.84 -17.41
C THR A 143 13.66 -19.50 -18.58
N PRO A 144 13.35 -18.77 -19.68
CA PRO A 144 12.81 -19.37 -20.92
C PRO A 144 13.69 -20.47 -21.52
N PHE A 145 14.97 -20.53 -21.13
CA PHE A 145 15.93 -21.55 -21.57
C PHE A 145 16.12 -22.67 -20.56
N GLY A 146 15.27 -22.77 -19.52
CA GLY A 146 15.32 -23.83 -18.52
C GLY A 146 16.43 -23.66 -17.46
N GLN A 147 17.14 -22.54 -17.42
CA GLN A 147 18.19 -22.29 -16.43
C GLN A 147 17.57 -21.80 -15.12
N PRO A 148 18.07 -22.24 -13.95
CA PRO A 148 17.59 -21.73 -12.65
C PRO A 148 17.74 -20.21 -12.54
N VAL A 149 16.72 -19.54 -11.98
CA VAL A 149 16.70 -18.10 -11.75
C VAL A 149 15.98 -17.78 -10.45
N LYS A 150 16.40 -16.69 -9.80
CA LYS A 150 15.72 -16.05 -8.68
C LYS A 150 15.34 -14.63 -9.12
N ILE A 151 14.08 -14.27 -8.92
CA ILE A 151 13.57 -12.89 -9.05
C ILE A 151 13.39 -12.36 -7.64
N GLU A 152 13.84 -11.14 -7.39
CA GLU A 152 13.74 -10.48 -6.10
C GLU A 152 13.31 -9.03 -6.31
N SER A 153 12.31 -8.59 -5.54
CA SER A 153 11.85 -7.22 -5.50
C SER A 153 11.80 -6.76 -4.06
N GLU A 154 12.27 -5.56 -3.80
CA GLU A 154 12.17 -4.91 -2.49
C GLU A 154 11.61 -3.50 -2.66
N LEU A 155 10.83 -3.06 -1.68
CA LEU A 155 10.24 -1.73 -1.67
C LEU A 155 10.43 -1.09 -0.29
N THR A 156 10.88 0.15 -0.30
CA THR A 156 10.77 1.11 0.80
C THR A 156 10.34 2.43 0.20
N GLU A 157 9.58 3.22 0.91
CA GLU A 157 9.05 4.48 0.38
C GLU A 157 9.08 5.58 1.44
N ASP A 158 9.41 6.79 1.00
CA ASP A 158 9.32 8.01 1.78
C ASP A 158 8.49 9.03 1.03
N SER A 159 7.52 9.65 1.71
CA SER A 159 6.67 10.69 1.12
C SER A 159 6.65 11.93 2.02
N ILE A 160 6.66 13.09 1.39
CA ILE A 160 6.46 14.39 2.05
C ILE A 160 5.26 15.05 1.40
N ASP A 161 4.26 15.39 2.23
CA ASP A 161 3.03 16.01 1.82
C ASP A 161 2.94 17.43 2.35
N PHE A 162 2.54 18.37 1.50
CA PHE A 162 2.28 19.75 1.87
C PHE A 162 0.86 20.15 1.47
N GLY A 163 0.11 20.67 2.42
CA GLY A 163 -1.28 21.09 2.23
C GLY A 163 -1.51 22.56 2.59
N LEU A 164 -2.25 23.26 1.75
CA LEU A 164 -2.82 24.59 2.03
C LEU A 164 -4.34 24.51 1.91
N THR A 165 -5.04 25.04 2.90
CA THR A 165 -6.50 25.13 2.87
C THR A 165 -6.93 26.57 3.00
N TRP A 166 -7.75 27.02 2.05
CA TRP A 166 -8.40 28.32 2.09
C TRP A 166 -9.92 28.15 2.02
N ARG A 167 -10.65 28.76 2.97
CA ARG A 167 -12.12 28.77 3.01
C ARG A 167 -12.62 30.19 2.73
N PHE A 168 -13.63 30.31 1.85
CA PHE A 168 -14.26 31.59 1.47
C PHE A 168 -15.53 31.80 2.28
#